data_014ad7adddd28f0edac442fe0e45d976
#
_entry.id   014ad7adddd28f0edac442fe0e45d976
#
_cell.length_a   1.000
_cell.length_b   1.000
_cell.length_c   1.000
_cell.angle_alpha   90.00
_cell.angle_beta   90.00
_cell.angle_gamma   90.00
#
_symmetry.space_group_name_H-M   'P 1'
#
loop_
_entity.id
_entity.type
_entity.pdbx_description
1 polymer ?
#
loop_
_entity_poly.entity_id
_entity_poly.type
_entity_poly.pdbx_seq_one_letter_code
_entity_poly.pdbx_strand_id
1 'polypeptide(L)'
;AQIFDLSQKTGVLVKTICADYFMEAPLHSRNKSTASTSMKVLESLIFNASKIGVTDIVLPLVDQSSVSEPELRERFISMFKPIVKILDDANINICLETDLPPVEFAELIANLHSNKITVNYDIGNSASLGYSPADEFLMYGTRISDVHVKDRIFGGSSVPLGDGDANFHAVLRGLEQVNYTGPLIMQAYRDELG
;
A
#
# COMPACT_ATOMS: atom_id res chain seq x y z
N ALA A 1 -2.40 23.41 4.82
CA ALA A 1 -3.06 24.28 5.79
C ALA A 1 -4.48 23.77 6.11
N GLN A 2 -5.40 23.69 5.13
CA GLN A 2 -6.83 23.35 5.39
C GLN A 2 -7.03 22.01 6.11
N ILE A 3 -6.38 20.92 5.66
CA ILE A 3 -6.50 19.57 6.28
C ILE A 3 -5.98 19.60 7.72
N PHE A 4 -4.83 20.22 7.94
CA PHE A 4 -4.25 20.39 9.28
C PHE A 4 -5.19 21.16 10.21
N ASP A 5 -5.72 22.28 9.74
CA ASP A 5 -6.64 23.13 10.54
C ASP A 5 -7.95 22.39 10.87
N LEU A 6 -8.48 21.60 9.93
CA LEU A 6 -9.66 20.76 10.16
C LEU A 6 -9.37 19.65 11.17
N SER A 7 -8.23 18.96 11.03
CA SER A 7 -7.78 17.94 11.97
C SER A 7 -7.68 18.49 13.40
N GLN A 8 -7.08 19.65 13.55
CA GLN A 8 -6.99 20.32 14.88
C GLN A 8 -8.36 20.69 15.45
N LYS A 9 -9.28 21.15 14.61
CA LYS A 9 -10.63 21.56 15.06
C LYS A 9 -11.53 20.37 15.42
N THR A 10 -11.40 19.26 14.73
CA THR A 10 -12.29 18.11 14.88
C THR A 10 -11.71 16.99 15.75
N GLY A 11 -10.40 16.98 15.98
CA GLY A 11 -9.69 15.88 16.62
C GLY A 11 -9.52 14.64 15.71
N VAL A 12 -9.98 14.70 14.45
CA VAL A 12 -9.82 13.61 13.49
C VAL A 12 -8.44 13.71 12.85
N LEU A 13 -7.63 12.67 13.01
CA LEU A 13 -6.27 12.60 12.48
C LEU A 13 -6.25 11.92 11.11
N VAL A 14 -5.50 12.48 10.17
CA VAL A 14 -5.16 11.81 8.90
C VAL A 14 -3.83 11.09 9.10
N LYS A 15 -3.88 9.77 9.22
CA LYS A 15 -2.69 8.93 9.47
C LYS A 15 -2.14 8.28 8.22
N THR A 16 -3.02 7.96 7.28
CA THR A 16 -2.65 7.29 6.04
C THR A 16 -3.19 8.01 4.82
N ILE A 17 -2.53 7.87 3.69
CA ILE A 17 -2.96 8.40 2.39
C ILE A 17 -2.80 7.28 1.36
N CYS A 18 -3.87 6.93 0.64
CA CYS A 18 -3.78 6.08 -0.54
C CYS A 18 -3.45 6.95 -1.76
N ALA A 19 -2.34 6.65 -2.41
CA ALA A 19 -1.79 7.48 -3.48
C ALA A 19 -2.13 6.89 -4.87
N ASP A 20 -3.43 6.79 -5.18
CA ASP A 20 -3.98 6.19 -6.41
C ASP A 20 -3.47 6.86 -7.70
N TYR A 21 -3.00 8.11 -7.61
CA TYR A 21 -2.34 8.81 -8.71
C TYR A 21 -1.24 7.95 -9.37
N PHE A 22 -0.52 7.15 -8.58
CA PHE A 22 0.58 6.32 -9.10
C PHE A 22 0.13 5.06 -9.84
N MET A 23 -1.15 4.74 -9.82
CA MET A 23 -1.71 3.71 -10.71
C MET A 23 -1.72 4.21 -12.16
N GLU A 24 -2.10 5.47 -12.37
CA GLU A 24 -2.17 6.10 -13.70
C GLU A 24 -0.81 6.62 -14.19
N ALA A 25 0.01 7.07 -13.25
CA ALA A 25 1.35 7.62 -13.51
C ALA A 25 2.42 6.90 -12.68
N PRO A 26 2.74 5.63 -12.99
CA PRO A 26 3.66 4.84 -12.19
C PRO A 26 5.08 5.40 -12.23
N LEU A 27 5.76 5.30 -11.07
CA LEU A 27 7.17 5.72 -10.91
C LEU A 27 8.10 4.99 -11.90
N HIS A 28 7.79 3.72 -12.19
CA HIS A 28 8.53 2.86 -13.11
C HIS A 28 8.05 2.93 -14.55
N SER A 29 7.23 3.94 -14.90
CA SER A 29 6.74 4.12 -16.27
C SER A 29 7.87 4.06 -17.31
N ARG A 30 7.65 3.35 -18.41
CA ARG A 30 8.57 3.35 -19.55
C ARG A 30 8.70 4.74 -20.21
N ASN A 31 7.69 5.59 -20.01
CA ASN A 31 7.77 7.00 -20.39
C ASN A 31 8.58 7.79 -19.37
N LYS A 32 9.76 8.25 -19.78
CA LYS A 32 10.70 8.98 -18.90
C LYS A 32 10.10 10.28 -18.33
N SER A 33 9.25 10.98 -19.08
CA SER A 33 8.58 12.21 -18.63
C SER A 33 7.60 11.90 -17.51
N THR A 34 6.77 10.85 -17.67
CA THR A 34 5.84 10.38 -16.65
C THR A 34 6.59 9.98 -15.39
N ALA A 35 7.61 9.12 -15.50
CA ALA A 35 8.40 8.68 -14.36
C ALA A 35 9.05 9.84 -13.59
N SER A 36 9.63 10.82 -14.31
CA SER A 36 10.24 12.01 -13.70
C SER A 36 9.20 12.90 -13.00
N THR A 37 8.03 13.07 -13.59
CA THR A 37 6.95 13.86 -12.97
C THR A 37 6.43 13.16 -11.73
N SER A 38 6.20 11.84 -11.80
CA SER A 38 5.70 11.04 -10.68
C SER A 38 6.67 11.04 -9.50
N MET A 39 7.98 11.01 -9.77
CA MET A 39 8.99 11.15 -8.72
C MET A 39 8.85 12.47 -7.96
N LYS A 40 8.71 13.59 -8.67
CA LYS A 40 8.52 14.93 -8.06
C LYS A 40 7.20 15.01 -7.28
N VAL A 41 6.16 14.36 -7.78
CA VAL A 41 4.86 14.27 -7.08
C VAL A 41 5.02 13.49 -5.77
N LEU A 42 5.73 12.36 -5.79
CA LEU A 42 5.99 11.56 -4.60
C LEU A 42 6.80 12.34 -3.55
N GLU A 43 7.89 12.99 -3.96
CA GLU A 43 8.69 13.84 -3.07
C GLU A 43 7.84 14.95 -2.42
N SER A 44 7.01 15.61 -3.23
CA SER A 44 6.09 16.66 -2.75
C SER A 44 5.02 16.09 -1.82
N LEU A 45 4.50 14.90 -2.10
CA LEU A 45 3.52 14.22 -1.25
C LEU A 45 4.13 13.89 0.10
N ILE A 46 5.30 13.26 0.15
CA ILE A 46 6.02 12.92 1.39
C ILE A 46 6.25 14.18 2.23
N PHE A 47 6.78 15.25 1.61
CA PHE A 47 7.03 16.50 2.31
C PHE A 47 5.76 17.15 2.89
N ASN A 48 4.64 17.12 2.18
CA ASN A 48 3.39 17.71 2.66
C ASN A 48 2.68 16.81 3.68
N ALA A 49 2.74 15.50 3.50
CA ALA A 49 2.17 14.50 4.40
C ALA A 49 2.84 14.56 5.80
N SER A 50 4.16 14.70 5.86
CA SER A 50 4.89 14.84 7.13
C SER A 50 4.44 16.03 7.98
N LYS A 51 4.03 17.14 7.33
CA LYS A 51 3.57 18.35 8.02
C LYS A 51 2.21 18.22 8.70
N ILE A 52 1.40 17.25 8.30
CA ILE A 52 0.07 17.04 8.84
C ILE A 52 -0.03 15.79 9.73
N GLY A 53 1.11 15.14 9.99
CA GLY A 53 1.18 13.99 10.91
C GLY A 53 0.76 12.66 10.28
N VAL A 54 0.81 12.56 8.95
CA VAL A 54 0.68 11.29 8.22
C VAL A 54 1.91 10.44 8.51
N THR A 55 1.68 9.16 8.77
CA THR A 55 2.74 8.19 9.04
C THR A 55 2.97 7.23 7.88
N ASP A 56 1.93 6.99 7.07
CA ASP A 56 1.93 5.97 6.04
C ASP A 56 1.34 6.50 4.73
N ILE A 57 2.02 6.21 3.61
CA ILE A 57 1.52 6.49 2.26
C ILE A 57 1.43 5.16 1.53
N VAL A 58 0.22 4.73 1.20
CA VAL A 58 -0.02 3.53 0.39
C VAL A 58 0.33 3.85 -1.06
N LEU A 59 1.24 3.07 -1.62
CA LEU A 59 1.65 3.15 -3.02
C LEU A 59 1.18 1.89 -3.75
N PRO A 60 0.11 1.96 -4.54
CA PRO A 60 -0.41 0.82 -5.26
C PRO A 60 0.49 0.47 -6.46
N LEU A 61 0.86 -0.81 -6.55
CA LEU A 61 1.59 -1.45 -7.64
C LEU A 61 0.73 -2.59 -8.21
N VAL A 62 -0.49 -2.25 -8.58
CA VAL A 62 -1.52 -3.17 -9.07
C VAL A 62 -2.07 -2.68 -10.41
N ASP A 63 -2.77 -3.51 -11.14
CA ASP A 63 -3.39 -3.17 -12.42
C ASP A 63 -2.39 -2.52 -13.40
N GLN A 64 -2.64 -1.27 -13.86
CA GLN A 64 -1.76 -0.57 -14.81
C GLN A 64 -0.38 -0.23 -14.22
N SER A 65 -0.25 -0.22 -12.89
CA SER A 65 1.01 0.03 -12.19
C SER A 65 1.66 -1.24 -11.65
N SER A 66 1.19 -2.43 -12.06
CA SER A 66 1.76 -3.71 -11.64
C SER A 66 3.25 -3.80 -11.96
N VAL A 67 3.98 -4.45 -11.07
CA VAL A 67 5.41 -4.78 -11.24
C VAL A 67 5.62 -6.28 -11.38
N SER A 68 4.61 -7.00 -11.86
CA SER A 68 4.69 -8.45 -12.12
C SER A 68 5.74 -8.80 -13.17
N GLU A 69 5.98 -7.93 -14.18
CA GLU A 69 7.07 -8.10 -15.12
C GLU A 69 8.42 -7.83 -14.43
N PRO A 70 9.42 -8.75 -14.50
CA PRO A 70 10.73 -8.57 -13.86
C PRO A 70 11.42 -7.24 -14.24
N GLU A 71 11.36 -6.84 -15.50
CA GLU A 71 11.95 -5.57 -15.97
C GLU A 71 11.33 -4.35 -15.27
N LEU A 72 10.00 -4.34 -15.11
CA LEU A 72 9.31 -3.25 -14.41
C LEU A 72 9.63 -3.22 -12.92
N ARG A 73 9.80 -4.40 -12.31
CA ARG A 73 10.22 -4.56 -10.91
C ARG A 73 11.62 -4.01 -10.68
N GLU A 74 12.60 -4.39 -11.50
CA GLU A 74 13.96 -3.86 -11.43
C GLU A 74 13.98 -2.34 -11.64
N ARG A 75 13.20 -1.86 -12.59
CA ARG A 75 13.04 -0.44 -12.87
C ARG A 75 12.46 0.31 -11.67
N PHE A 76 11.41 -0.23 -11.04
CA PHE A 76 10.83 0.34 -9.82
C PHE A 76 11.88 0.43 -8.71
N ILE A 77 12.60 -0.67 -8.42
CA ILE A 77 13.66 -0.70 -7.40
C ILE A 77 14.72 0.37 -7.68
N SER A 78 15.17 0.48 -8.93
CA SER A 78 16.17 1.47 -9.32
C SER A 78 15.70 2.91 -9.11
N MET A 79 14.46 3.20 -9.53
CA MET A 79 13.86 4.53 -9.41
C MET A 79 13.53 4.91 -7.97
N PHE A 80 13.27 3.91 -7.11
CA PHE A 80 12.86 4.15 -5.73
C PHE A 80 14.03 4.40 -4.77
N LYS A 81 15.24 3.93 -5.08
CA LYS A 81 16.45 4.10 -4.23
C LYS A 81 16.68 5.52 -3.69
N PRO A 82 16.52 6.60 -4.49
CA PRO A 82 16.72 7.97 -3.99
C PRO A 82 15.70 8.40 -2.94
N ILE A 83 14.50 7.78 -2.94
CA ILE A 83 13.40 8.15 -2.04
C ILE A 83 13.66 7.68 -0.61
N VAL A 84 14.38 6.58 -0.42
CA VAL A 84 14.61 5.97 0.91
C VAL A 84 15.11 6.98 1.92
N LYS A 85 16.11 7.80 1.55
CA LYS A 85 16.63 8.83 2.44
C LYS A 85 15.60 9.90 2.81
N ILE A 86 14.76 10.27 1.86
CA ILE A 86 13.68 11.26 2.08
C ILE A 86 12.66 10.71 3.08
N LEU A 87 12.37 9.40 3.02
CA LEU A 87 11.45 8.73 3.95
C LEU A 87 11.98 8.73 5.38
N ASP A 88 13.27 8.46 5.55
CA ASP A 88 13.92 8.48 6.87
C ASP A 88 13.85 9.89 7.49
N ASP A 89 14.20 10.93 6.71
CA ASP A 89 14.18 12.33 7.15
C ASP A 89 12.73 12.80 7.48
N ALA A 90 11.74 12.36 6.71
CA ALA A 90 10.34 12.70 6.89
C ALA A 90 9.63 11.87 7.97
N ASN A 91 10.23 10.75 8.39
CA ASN A 91 9.64 9.71 9.25
C ASN A 91 8.29 9.18 8.72
N ILE A 92 8.22 8.93 7.41
CA ILE A 92 7.05 8.39 6.71
C ILE A 92 7.39 7.00 6.17
N ASN A 93 6.45 6.07 6.25
CA ASN A 93 6.50 4.79 5.57
C ASN A 93 5.86 4.90 4.17
N ILE A 94 6.41 4.18 3.22
CA ILE A 94 5.71 3.84 1.98
C ILE A 94 5.23 2.41 2.10
N CYS A 95 3.92 2.24 2.13
CA CYS A 95 3.26 0.96 2.23
C CYS A 95 2.94 0.47 0.81
N LEU A 96 3.67 -0.53 0.34
CA LEU A 96 3.43 -1.09 -0.98
C LEU A 96 2.18 -1.97 -0.94
N GLU A 97 1.32 -1.83 -1.93
CA GLU A 97 0.22 -2.74 -2.23
C GLU A 97 0.47 -3.35 -3.61
N THR A 98 0.46 -4.68 -3.74
CA THR A 98 0.88 -5.34 -4.99
C THR A 98 0.03 -6.56 -5.30
N ASP A 99 0.03 -6.95 -6.56
CA ASP A 99 -0.54 -8.20 -7.09
C ASP A 99 0.50 -9.34 -7.18
N LEU A 100 1.71 -9.11 -6.68
CA LEU A 100 2.77 -10.14 -6.69
C LEU A 100 2.45 -11.30 -5.75
N PRO A 101 2.84 -12.53 -6.12
CA PRO A 101 2.83 -13.65 -5.18
C PRO A 101 3.65 -13.35 -3.92
N PRO A 102 3.30 -13.96 -2.75
CA PRO A 102 3.89 -13.59 -1.46
C PRO A 102 5.43 -13.63 -1.42
N VAL A 103 6.05 -14.63 -2.06
CA VAL A 103 7.52 -14.77 -2.13
C VAL A 103 8.13 -13.61 -2.92
N GLU A 104 7.58 -13.31 -4.10
CA GLU A 104 8.09 -12.23 -4.96
C GLU A 104 7.90 -10.86 -4.33
N PHE A 105 6.82 -10.67 -3.58
CA PHE A 105 6.58 -9.45 -2.83
C PHE A 105 7.59 -9.27 -1.70
N ALA A 106 7.87 -10.33 -0.92
CA ALA A 106 8.90 -10.29 0.11
C ALA A 106 10.29 -9.97 -0.47
N GLU A 107 10.63 -10.53 -1.63
CA GLU A 107 11.87 -10.22 -2.36
C GLU A 107 11.93 -8.76 -2.81
N LEU A 108 10.82 -8.21 -3.33
CA LEU A 108 10.75 -6.80 -3.71
C LEU A 108 11.07 -5.90 -2.52
N ILE A 109 10.41 -6.13 -1.37
CA ILE A 109 10.64 -5.36 -0.14
C ILE A 109 12.10 -5.46 0.31
N ALA A 110 12.67 -6.66 0.30
CA ALA A 110 14.06 -6.90 0.70
C ALA A 110 15.05 -6.12 -0.18
N ASN A 111 14.80 -6.08 -1.49
CA ASN A 111 15.67 -5.39 -2.47
C ASN A 111 15.61 -3.85 -2.37
N LEU A 112 14.63 -3.30 -1.68
CA LEU A 112 14.53 -1.84 -1.43
C LEU A 112 15.37 -1.39 -0.23
N HIS A 113 15.88 -2.33 0.59
CA HIS A 113 16.83 -2.11 1.68
C HIS A 113 16.47 -0.99 2.66
N SER A 114 15.19 -0.85 3.01
CA SER A 114 14.72 0.17 3.95
C SER A 114 13.63 -0.36 4.88
N ASN A 115 13.69 0.04 6.15
CA ASN A 115 12.63 -0.23 7.11
C ASN A 115 11.42 0.69 6.92
N LYS A 116 11.54 1.74 6.13
CA LYS A 116 10.46 2.66 5.76
C LYS A 116 9.62 2.14 4.58
N ILE A 117 10.02 1.04 3.97
CA ILE A 117 9.20 0.34 2.98
C ILE A 117 8.45 -0.77 3.70
N THR A 118 7.16 -0.63 3.78
CA THR A 118 6.25 -1.52 4.51
C THR A 118 5.19 -2.08 3.57
N VAL A 119 4.23 -2.80 4.12
CA VAL A 119 3.15 -3.43 3.37
C VAL A 119 1.83 -2.77 3.74
N ASN A 120 1.05 -2.37 2.74
CA ASN A 120 -0.39 -2.28 2.86
C ASN A 120 -1.00 -3.64 2.52
N TYR A 121 -1.58 -4.30 3.51
CA TYR A 121 -2.24 -5.58 3.33
C TYR A 121 -3.72 -5.35 2.98
N ASP A 122 -4.07 -5.44 1.69
CA ASP A 122 -5.47 -5.38 1.25
C ASP A 122 -6.08 -6.79 1.27
N ILE A 123 -6.95 -7.04 2.24
CA ILE A 123 -7.58 -8.35 2.48
C ILE A 123 -8.35 -8.82 1.24
N GLY A 124 -9.07 -7.91 0.59
CA GLY A 124 -9.88 -8.24 -0.58
C GLY A 124 -9.03 -8.51 -1.82
N ASN A 125 -7.97 -7.75 -2.05
CA ASN A 125 -7.07 -7.99 -3.17
C ASN A 125 -6.36 -9.33 -3.02
N SER A 126 -5.89 -9.67 -1.81
CA SER A 126 -5.33 -10.99 -1.49
C SER A 126 -6.32 -12.12 -1.79
N ALA A 127 -7.56 -12.00 -1.32
CA ALA A 127 -8.63 -12.99 -1.57
C ALA A 127 -8.92 -13.13 -3.07
N SER A 128 -9.01 -12.02 -3.80
CA SER A 128 -9.25 -12.02 -5.25
C SER A 128 -8.14 -12.72 -6.04
N LEU A 129 -6.89 -12.62 -5.57
CA LEU A 129 -5.74 -13.29 -6.17
C LEU A 129 -5.61 -14.76 -5.71
N GLY A 130 -6.39 -15.18 -4.71
CA GLY A 130 -6.37 -16.53 -4.17
C GLY A 130 -5.15 -16.82 -3.30
N TYR A 131 -4.52 -15.80 -2.72
CA TYR A 131 -3.38 -15.99 -1.83
C TYR A 131 -3.83 -16.49 -0.46
N SER A 132 -2.98 -17.29 0.15
CA SER A 132 -3.19 -17.80 1.51
C SER A 132 -2.72 -16.78 2.54
N PRO A 133 -3.57 -16.29 3.45
CA PRO A 133 -3.12 -15.41 4.52
C PRO A 133 -1.96 -16.00 5.34
N ALA A 134 -1.93 -17.31 5.53
CA ALA A 134 -0.85 -17.99 6.27
C ALA A 134 0.51 -17.81 5.56
N ASP A 135 0.53 -17.97 4.23
CA ASP A 135 1.75 -17.81 3.45
C ASP A 135 2.19 -16.34 3.39
N GLU A 136 1.24 -15.42 3.23
CA GLU A 136 1.48 -13.98 3.21
C GLU A 136 2.07 -13.49 4.53
N PHE A 137 1.46 -13.86 5.66
CA PHE A 137 1.96 -13.49 6.98
C PHE A 137 3.32 -14.11 7.30
N LEU A 138 3.60 -15.34 6.81
CA LEU A 138 4.91 -15.96 6.91
C LEU A 138 5.99 -15.17 6.17
N MET A 139 5.69 -14.69 4.97
CA MET A 139 6.65 -14.02 4.10
C MET A 139 6.92 -12.56 4.50
N TYR A 140 5.87 -11.79 4.79
CA TYR A 140 6.02 -10.36 5.04
C TYR A 140 5.15 -9.79 6.17
N GLY A 141 4.50 -10.62 6.98
CA GLY A 141 3.58 -10.17 8.03
C GLY A 141 4.18 -9.14 9.00
N THR A 142 5.45 -9.28 9.37
CA THR A 142 6.15 -8.32 10.24
C THR A 142 6.44 -6.97 9.57
N ARG A 143 6.20 -6.85 8.27
CA ARG A 143 6.36 -5.62 7.50
C ARG A 143 5.04 -4.89 7.26
N ILE A 144 3.90 -5.46 7.67
CA ILE A 144 2.59 -4.83 7.52
C ILE A 144 2.51 -3.62 8.46
N SER A 145 2.24 -2.45 7.90
CA SER A 145 2.00 -1.20 8.66
C SER A 145 0.60 -0.62 8.41
N ASP A 146 -0.06 -1.05 7.35
CA ASP A 146 -1.41 -0.62 6.98
C ASP A 146 -2.24 -1.81 6.51
N VAL A 147 -3.54 -1.82 6.79
CA VAL A 147 -4.47 -2.90 6.40
C VAL A 147 -5.73 -2.30 5.82
N HIS A 148 -6.06 -2.66 4.59
CA HIS A 148 -7.35 -2.37 3.99
C HIS A 148 -8.33 -3.51 4.26
N VAL A 149 -9.39 -3.19 4.99
CA VAL A 149 -10.52 -4.12 5.27
C VAL A 149 -11.51 -4.03 4.13
N LYS A 150 -11.47 -5.03 3.27
CA LYS A 150 -12.23 -5.12 2.03
C LYS A 150 -12.55 -6.58 1.76
N ASP A 151 -13.61 -6.85 1.03
CA ASP A 151 -13.94 -8.19 0.56
C ASP A 151 -14.08 -8.22 -0.96
N ARG A 152 -13.64 -9.31 -1.57
CA ARG A 152 -13.72 -9.56 -3.00
C ARG A 152 -13.97 -11.03 -3.28
N ILE A 153 -14.61 -11.31 -4.41
CA ILE A 153 -14.75 -12.66 -4.96
C ILE A 153 -13.42 -13.05 -5.64
N PHE A 154 -13.03 -14.31 -5.52
CA PHE A 154 -11.87 -14.87 -6.22
C PHE A 154 -11.92 -14.56 -7.73
N GLY A 155 -10.89 -13.95 -8.25
CA GLY A 155 -10.82 -13.48 -9.65
C GLY A 155 -11.84 -12.41 -10.00
N GLY A 156 -12.54 -11.82 -9.01
CA GLY A 156 -13.67 -10.93 -9.24
C GLY A 156 -13.56 -9.56 -8.57
N SER A 157 -14.70 -8.87 -8.52
CA SER A 157 -14.82 -7.51 -8.00
C SER A 157 -15.04 -7.47 -6.48
N SER A 158 -15.04 -6.26 -5.92
CA SER A 158 -15.40 -6.01 -4.52
C SER A 158 -16.88 -6.29 -4.28
N VAL A 159 -17.18 -6.82 -3.09
CA VAL A 159 -18.51 -7.14 -2.59
C VAL A 159 -18.66 -6.63 -1.15
N PRO A 160 -19.88 -6.59 -0.59
CA PRO A 160 -20.08 -6.33 0.82
C PRO A 160 -19.25 -7.28 1.69
N LEU A 161 -18.79 -6.79 2.87
CA LEU A 161 -18.01 -7.61 3.78
C LEU A 161 -18.76 -8.86 4.23
N GLY A 162 -18.14 -10.02 4.01
CA GLY A 162 -18.69 -11.33 4.32
C GLY A 162 -19.39 -12.03 3.15
N ASP A 163 -19.56 -11.38 2.01
CA ASP A 163 -20.15 -11.94 0.80
C ASP A 163 -19.09 -12.42 -0.21
N GLY A 164 -17.80 -12.21 0.07
CA GLY A 164 -16.67 -12.61 -0.76
C GLY A 164 -15.90 -13.81 -0.24
N ASP A 165 -14.68 -13.94 -0.74
CA ASP A 165 -13.77 -15.06 -0.46
C ASP A 165 -12.69 -14.71 0.58
N ALA A 166 -12.74 -13.50 1.19
CA ALA A 166 -11.78 -13.09 2.19
C ALA A 166 -11.86 -13.91 3.47
N ASN A 167 -10.76 -14.54 3.88
CA ASN A 167 -10.70 -15.27 5.13
C ASN A 167 -10.31 -14.34 6.29
N PHE A 168 -11.27 -13.52 6.74
CA PHE A 168 -11.06 -12.57 7.84
C PHE A 168 -10.55 -13.22 9.12
N HIS A 169 -11.00 -14.44 9.44
CA HIS A 169 -10.52 -15.16 10.64
C HIS A 169 -9.04 -15.51 10.55
N ALA A 170 -8.56 -15.95 9.39
CA ALA A 170 -7.15 -16.26 9.19
C ALA A 170 -6.31 -14.98 9.22
N VAL A 171 -6.80 -13.90 8.60
CA VAL A 171 -6.14 -12.58 8.59
C VAL A 171 -6.01 -12.03 10.01
N LEU A 172 -7.10 -11.97 10.78
CA LEU A 172 -7.07 -11.43 12.14
C LEU A 172 -6.12 -12.23 13.06
N ARG A 173 -6.08 -13.56 12.93
CA ARG A 173 -5.09 -14.37 13.64
C ARG A 173 -3.66 -14.09 13.21
N GLY A 174 -3.43 -13.88 11.90
CA GLY A 174 -2.11 -13.49 11.38
C GLY A 174 -1.65 -12.15 11.95
N LEU A 175 -2.52 -11.15 11.98
CA LEU A 175 -2.25 -9.83 12.56
C LEU A 175 -1.91 -9.94 14.06
N GLU A 176 -2.65 -10.77 14.81
CA GLU A 176 -2.35 -11.04 16.23
C GLU A 176 -0.97 -11.69 16.40
N GLN A 177 -0.64 -12.70 15.61
CA GLN A 177 0.65 -13.40 15.68
C GLN A 177 1.86 -12.49 15.41
N VAL A 178 1.72 -11.50 14.55
CA VAL A 178 2.78 -10.52 14.26
C VAL A 178 2.73 -9.30 15.20
N ASN A 179 1.83 -9.29 16.19
CA ASN A 179 1.60 -8.17 17.11
C ASN A 179 1.29 -6.86 16.38
N TYR A 180 0.45 -6.93 15.34
CA TYR A 180 0.06 -5.74 14.57
C TYR A 180 -0.76 -4.77 15.44
N THR A 181 -0.38 -3.51 15.43
CA THR A 181 -1.06 -2.42 16.15
C THR A 181 -1.39 -1.22 15.27
N GLY A 182 -1.22 -1.38 13.97
CA GLY A 182 -1.51 -0.35 12.97
C GLY A 182 -3.01 -0.15 12.72
N PRO A 183 -3.38 0.74 11.80
CA PRO A 183 -4.76 1.02 11.46
C PRO A 183 -5.41 -0.12 10.68
N LEU A 184 -6.72 -0.28 10.88
CA LEU A 184 -7.60 -1.06 10.02
C LEU A 184 -8.48 -0.08 9.25
N ILE A 185 -8.26 0.05 7.95
CA ILE A 185 -8.91 1.03 7.10
C ILE A 185 -10.04 0.37 6.32
N MET A 186 -11.26 0.80 6.59
CA MET A 186 -12.42 0.32 5.89
C MET A 186 -12.42 0.83 4.45
N GLN A 187 -12.35 -0.08 3.49
CA GLN A 187 -12.50 0.21 2.07
C GLN A 187 -13.80 -0.42 1.57
N ALA A 188 -14.89 0.32 1.76
CA ALA A 188 -16.23 -0.21 1.50
C ALA A 188 -16.47 -0.52 0.02
N TYR A 189 -17.27 -1.55 -0.21
CA TYR A 189 -17.89 -1.81 -1.50
C TYR A 189 -18.75 -0.60 -1.91
N ARG A 190 -18.69 -0.24 -3.18
CA ARG A 190 -19.56 0.78 -3.78
C ARG A 190 -20.59 0.07 -4.63
N ASP A 191 -21.86 0.31 -4.34
CA ASP A 191 -22.96 -0.13 -5.20
C ASP A 191 -23.15 0.83 -6.40
N GLU A 192 -24.14 0.57 -7.23
CA GLU A 192 -24.44 1.39 -8.42
C GLU A 192 -24.88 2.82 -8.08
N LEU A 193 -25.20 3.09 -6.82
CA LEU A 193 -25.63 4.40 -6.34
C LEU A 193 -24.47 5.22 -5.76
N GLY A 194 -23.26 4.63 -5.59
CA GLY A 194 -22.04 5.24 -5.09
C GLY A 194 -21.95 5.31 -3.59
#